data_f1bbe44605025cfae69b5ee4e622c679
#
_entry.id   f1bbe44605025cfae69b5ee4e622c679
#
_cell.length_a   1.000
_cell.length_b   1.000
_cell.length_c   1.000
_cell.angle_alpha   90.00
_cell.angle_beta   90.00
_cell.angle_gamma   90.00
#
_symmetry.space_group_name_H-M   'P 1'
#
loop_
_entity.id
_entity.type
_entity.pdbx_description
1 polymer ?
#
loop_
_entity_poly.entity_id
_entity_poly.type
_entity_poly.pdbx_seq_one_letter_code
_entity_poly.pdbx_strand_id
1 'polypeptide(L)'
;KLTSRIIALLSSKGNNSDNEYKFERLIEQRADIIKNAENKYDVFEDIIGKLKQEKNLNNLIIFVSPQQIEKVKEILANNNIIFHKLTQEEGTRKEAKYCNKSEREYIIQQFKTGNYQALIAIKCLDEGIDIPSASRGILMASSTNPREYVQRIGRIIRQDTNKQFAYLYDICVDSIDGDEECNTIEKKIRNKEQLRMKEIAENAINSVDALEHIIQFN
;
A
#
# COMPACT_ATOMS: atom_id res chain seq x y z
N LYS A 1 11.79 3.02 -22.40
CA LYS A 1 11.67 1.75 -23.17
C LYS A 1 10.25 1.14 -23.11
N LEU A 2 9.62 0.97 -21.94
CA LEU A 2 8.25 0.41 -21.82
C LEU A 2 7.20 1.33 -22.43
N THR A 3 7.27 2.61 -22.15
CA THR A 3 6.36 3.64 -22.68
C THR A 3 6.38 3.67 -24.20
N SER A 4 7.55 3.66 -24.83
CA SER A 4 7.70 3.62 -26.29
C SER A 4 7.09 2.36 -26.91
N ARG A 5 7.17 1.21 -26.23
CA ARG A 5 6.53 -0.05 -26.66
C ARG A 5 5.00 0.00 -26.56
N ILE A 6 4.48 0.66 -25.52
CA ILE A 6 3.04 0.86 -25.33
C ILE A 6 2.49 1.78 -26.43
N ILE A 7 3.18 2.87 -26.73
CA ILE A 7 2.81 3.81 -27.81
C ILE A 7 2.82 3.10 -29.16
N ALA A 8 3.85 2.32 -29.48
CA ALA A 8 3.95 1.57 -30.72
C ALA A 8 2.80 0.56 -30.89
N LEU A 9 2.34 -0.10 -29.81
CA LEU A 9 1.18 -1.00 -29.86
C LEU A 9 -0.15 -0.25 -30.04
N LEU A 10 -0.30 0.91 -29.45
CA LEU A 10 -1.48 1.77 -29.64
C LEU A 10 -1.58 2.32 -31.07
N SER A 11 -0.43 2.57 -31.71
CA SER A 11 -0.36 3.07 -33.09
C SER A 11 -0.60 1.95 -34.13
N SER A 12 -0.34 0.69 -33.78
CA SER A 12 -0.63 -0.46 -34.61
C SER A 12 -2.12 -0.84 -34.49
N LYS A 13 -3.00 -0.11 -35.18
CA LYS A 13 -4.43 -0.40 -35.31
C LYS A 13 -4.66 -1.74 -36.04
N GLY A 14 -4.57 -2.84 -35.33
CA GLY A 14 -5.00 -4.17 -35.76
C GLY A 14 -5.74 -4.84 -34.62
N ASN A 15 -7.03 -5.13 -34.82
CA ASN A 15 -7.86 -5.93 -33.92
C ASN A 15 -7.34 -7.37 -33.85
N ASN A 16 -6.22 -7.57 -33.16
CA ASN A 16 -5.69 -8.89 -32.90
C ASN A 16 -5.67 -9.07 -31.38
N SER A 17 -6.34 -10.10 -30.88
CA SER A 17 -6.34 -10.48 -29.46
C SER A 17 -4.93 -10.58 -28.85
N ASP A 18 -3.93 -10.94 -29.66
CA ASP A 18 -2.52 -10.96 -29.29
C ASP A 18 -1.94 -9.58 -28.96
N ASN A 19 -2.39 -8.53 -29.63
CA ASN A 19 -1.94 -7.16 -29.36
C ASN A 19 -2.58 -6.59 -28.09
N GLU A 20 -3.83 -6.93 -27.82
CA GLU A 20 -4.54 -6.55 -26.60
C GLU A 20 -3.89 -7.18 -25.36
N TYR A 21 -3.58 -8.47 -25.40
CA TYR A 21 -2.85 -9.16 -24.34
C TYR A 21 -1.45 -8.58 -24.10
N LYS A 22 -0.70 -8.28 -25.17
CA LYS A 22 0.62 -7.64 -25.06
C LYS A 22 0.52 -6.25 -24.46
N PHE A 23 -0.49 -5.49 -24.81
CA PHE A 23 -0.75 -4.15 -24.29
C PHE A 23 -1.07 -4.18 -22.79
N GLU A 24 -1.98 -5.04 -22.35
CA GLU A 24 -2.32 -5.22 -20.94
C GLU A 24 -1.09 -5.60 -20.12
N ARG A 25 -0.30 -6.57 -20.60
CA ARG A 25 0.93 -6.99 -19.93
C ARG A 25 1.96 -5.86 -19.78
N LEU A 26 2.09 -4.98 -20.77
CA LEU A 26 3.00 -3.82 -20.66
C LEU A 26 2.49 -2.78 -19.68
N ILE A 27 1.18 -2.58 -19.59
CA ILE A 27 0.56 -1.70 -18.59
C ILE A 27 0.79 -2.25 -17.17
N GLU A 28 0.61 -3.57 -16.97
CA GLU A 28 0.90 -4.23 -15.69
C GLU A 28 2.38 -4.08 -15.30
N GLN A 29 3.31 -4.37 -16.22
CA GLN A 29 4.74 -4.21 -15.96
C GLN A 29 5.11 -2.78 -15.57
N ARG A 30 4.47 -1.79 -16.18
CA ARG A 30 4.70 -0.40 -15.82
C ARG A 30 4.12 -0.05 -14.45
N ALA A 31 2.92 -0.52 -14.15
CA ALA A 31 2.31 -0.35 -12.84
C ALA A 31 3.18 -0.99 -11.74
N ASP A 32 3.79 -2.15 -12.02
CA ASP A 32 4.70 -2.81 -11.08
C ASP A 32 5.99 -2.01 -10.83
N ILE A 33 6.52 -1.31 -11.84
CA ILE A 33 7.69 -0.43 -11.66
C ILE A 33 7.35 0.72 -10.69
N ILE A 34 6.20 1.38 -10.89
CA ILE A 34 5.76 2.48 -10.02
C ILE A 34 5.48 1.97 -8.61
N LYS A 35 4.82 0.82 -8.52
CA LYS A 35 4.47 0.18 -7.25
C LYS A 35 5.70 -0.16 -6.41
N ASN A 36 6.79 -0.59 -7.06
CA ASN A 36 8.03 -1.04 -6.44
C ASN A 36 9.18 -0.02 -6.59
N ALA A 37 8.88 1.26 -6.80
CA ALA A 37 9.90 2.30 -6.96
C ALA A 37 10.81 2.39 -5.73
N GLU A 38 12.13 2.42 -5.95
CA GLU A 38 13.16 2.38 -4.89
C GLU A 38 13.05 3.57 -3.92
N ASN A 39 12.78 4.76 -4.42
CA ASN A 39 12.65 5.96 -3.58
C ASN A 39 11.48 5.92 -2.57
N LYS A 40 10.56 4.98 -2.70
CA LYS A 40 9.52 4.74 -1.68
C LYS A 40 10.10 4.27 -0.36
N TYR A 41 11.22 3.57 -0.38
CA TYR A 41 11.84 3.05 0.85
C TYR A 41 12.45 4.17 1.69
N ASP A 42 12.99 5.20 1.06
CA ASP A 42 13.53 6.37 1.77
C ASP A 42 12.40 7.10 2.51
N VAL A 43 11.26 7.33 1.82
CA VAL A 43 10.07 7.94 2.42
C VAL A 43 9.49 7.05 3.53
N PHE A 44 9.48 5.73 3.33
CA PHE A 44 9.04 4.78 4.34
C PHE A 44 9.91 4.84 5.59
N GLU A 45 11.24 4.87 5.43
CA GLU A 45 12.19 4.99 6.53
C GLU A 45 12.02 6.29 7.31
N ASP A 46 11.80 7.41 6.60
CA ASP A 46 11.49 8.70 7.22
C ASP A 46 10.20 8.66 8.06
N ILE A 47 9.13 8.03 7.54
CA ILE A 47 7.88 7.85 8.29
C ILE A 47 8.12 7.01 9.55
N ILE A 48 8.82 5.90 9.43
CA ILE A 48 9.17 5.03 10.55
C ILE A 48 10.00 5.80 11.59
N GLY A 49 10.98 6.59 11.17
CA GLY A 49 11.80 7.42 12.03
C GLY A 49 10.97 8.44 12.83
N LYS A 50 10.05 9.14 12.17
CA LYS A 50 9.11 10.08 12.81
C LYS A 50 8.22 9.38 13.83
N LEU A 51 7.59 8.27 13.46
CA LEU A 51 6.72 7.50 14.35
C LEU A 51 7.47 6.97 15.58
N LYS A 52 8.74 6.62 15.42
CA LYS A 52 9.61 6.19 16.52
C LYS A 52 9.90 7.34 17.49
N GLN A 53 10.25 8.52 16.98
CA GLN A 53 10.49 9.72 17.80
C GLN A 53 9.24 10.13 18.58
N GLU A 54 8.08 10.04 17.97
CA GLU A 54 6.79 10.33 18.60
C GLU A 54 6.28 9.23 19.54
N LYS A 55 6.99 8.09 19.65
CA LYS A 55 6.58 6.88 20.40
C LYS A 55 5.25 6.28 19.91
N ASN A 56 4.98 6.41 18.62
CA ASN A 56 3.72 6.08 17.96
C ASN A 56 3.80 4.84 17.05
N LEU A 57 4.73 3.92 17.31
CA LEU A 57 4.96 2.74 16.44
C LEU A 57 4.00 1.57 16.67
N ASN A 58 3.14 1.62 17.69
CA ASN A 58 2.22 0.53 17.97
C ASN A 58 0.99 0.55 17.04
N ASN A 59 0.44 -0.64 16.81
CA ASN A 59 -0.78 -0.84 16.01
C ASN A 59 -0.64 -0.39 14.55
N LEU A 60 0.55 -0.61 13.97
CA LEU A 60 0.90 -0.23 12.60
C LEU A 60 0.66 -1.38 11.62
N ILE A 61 -0.07 -1.14 10.54
CA ILE A 61 -0.17 -2.06 9.39
C ILE A 61 0.54 -1.46 8.19
N ILE A 62 1.38 -2.26 7.53
CA ILE A 62 2.15 -1.84 6.36
C ILE A 62 1.71 -2.71 5.18
N PHE A 63 1.09 -2.10 4.19
CA PHE A 63 0.63 -2.78 2.97
C PHE A 63 1.73 -2.76 1.93
N VAL A 64 2.20 -3.95 1.56
CA VAL A 64 3.32 -4.11 0.64
C VAL A 64 2.97 -5.02 -0.53
N SER A 65 3.75 -4.92 -1.61
CA SER A 65 3.79 -5.95 -2.66
C SER A 65 4.70 -7.11 -2.21
N PRO A 66 4.58 -8.30 -2.84
CA PRO A 66 5.52 -9.40 -2.57
C PRO A 66 6.99 -9.01 -2.75
N GLN A 67 7.29 -8.13 -3.72
CA GLN A 67 8.65 -7.67 -4.00
C GLN A 67 9.22 -6.75 -2.93
N GLN A 68 8.36 -6.06 -2.16
CA GLN A 68 8.77 -5.08 -1.15
C GLN A 68 9.04 -5.71 0.23
N ILE A 69 8.63 -6.97 0.45
CA ILE A 69 8.65 -7.59 1.79
C ILE A 69 10.03 -7.55 2.43
N GLU A 70 11.05 -8.04 1.74
CA GLU A 70 12.36 -8.23 2.33
C GLU A 70 13.02 -6.89 2.68
N LYS A 71 12.86 -5.87 1.83
CA LYS A 71 13.39 -4.54 2.11
C LYS A 71 12.66 -3.85 3.27
N VAL A 72 11.34 -3.99 3.34
CA VAL A 72 10.54 -3.46 4.47
C VAL A 72 10.92 -4.15 5.78
N LYS A 73 11.12 -5.48 5.79
CA LYS A 73 11.62 -6.21 6.96
C LYS A 73 12.99 -5.71 7.44
N GLU A 74 13.91 -5.48 6.49
CA GLU A 74 15.23 -4.94 6.78
C GLU A 74 15.14 -3.58 7.48
N ILE A 75 14.34 -2.65 6.93
CA ILE A 75 14.14 -1.32 7.51
C ILE A 75 13.53 -1.41 8.92
N LEU A 76 12.50 -2.23 9.11
CA LEU A 76 11.88 -2.41 10.42
C LEU A 76 12.85 -3.01 11.45
N ALA A 77 13.62 -4.02 11.05
CA ALA A 77 14.64 -4.66 11.91
C ALA A 77 15.73 -3.67 12.31
N ASN A 78 16.26 -2.88 11.35
CA ASN A 78 17.27 -1.86 11.61
C ASN A 78 16.77 -0.77 12.58
N ASN A 79 15.46 -0.54 12.60
CA ASN A 79 14.81 0.38 13.54
C ASN A 79 14.40 -0.28 14.88
N ASN A 80 14.74 -1.55 15.11
CA ASN A 80 14.37 -2.33 16.30
C ASN A 80 12.86 -2.43 16.53
N ILE A 81 12.08 -2.55 15.47
CA ILE A 81 10.63 -2.71 15.52
C ILE A 81 10.30 -4.20 15.53
N ILE A 82 9.45 -4.64 16.47
CA ILE A 82 8.96 -6.02 16.52
C ILE A 82 7.77 -6.13 15.58
N PHE A 83 7.91 -6.94 14.54
CA PHE A 83 6.89 -7.10 13.51
C PHE A 83 6.64 -8.57 13.16
N HIS A 84 5.53 -8.82 12.50
CA HIS A 84 5.23 -10.11 11.85
C HIS A 84 4.65 -9.88 10.45
N LYS A 85 4.84 -10.84 9.55
CA LYS A 85 4.13 -10.84 8.27
C LYS A 85 2.73 -11.42 8.46
N LEU A 86 1.78 -10.92 7.67
CA LEU A 86 0.43 -11.44 7.57
C LEU A 86 0.08 -11.58 6.08
N THR A 87 -0.03 -12.82 5.62
CA THR A 87 -0.29 -13.19 4.22
C THR A 87 -1.50 -14.11 4.14
N GLN A 88 -1.75 -14.69 2.99
CA GLN A 88 -2.75 -15.75 2.82
C GLN A 88 -2.23 -17.14 3.23
N GLU A 89 -0.93 -17.27 3.46
CA GLU A 89 -0.24 -18.54 3.74
C GLU A 89 -0.38 -18.99 5.18
N GLU A 90 -0.66 -18.06 6.14
CA GLU A 90 -0.81 -18.40 7.54
C GLU A 90 -1.96 -19.38 7.76
N GLY A 91 -1.66 -20.45 8.50
CA GLY A 91 -2.56 -21.55 8.74
C GLY A 91 -3.87 -21.14 9.43
N THR A 92 -4.97 -21.69 8.93
CA THR A 92 -6.31 -21.47 9.53
C THR A 92 -6.69 -22.58 10.53
N ARG A 93 -5.91 -23.66 10.62
CA ARG A 93 -6.12 -24.75 11.57
C ARG A 93 -5.58 -24.38 12.94
N LYS A 94 -6.31 -24.80 13.98
CA LYS A 94 -5.90 -24.62 15.37
C LYS A 94 -4.78 -25.59 15.72
N GLU A 95 -3.69 -25.09 16.30
CA GLU A 95 -2.53 -25.88 16.68
C GLU A 95 -2.11 -25.57 18.14
N ALA A 96 -1.60 -26.57 18.83
CA ALA A 96 -1.17 -26.42 20.22
C ALA A 96 -0.05 -25.39 20.39
N LYS A 97 0.87 -25.29 19.42
CA LYS A 97 1.96 -24.28 19.41
C LYS A 97 1.46 -22.84 19.40
N TYR A 98 0.21 -22.61 18.96
CA TYR A 98 -0.46 -21.30 18.94
C TYR A 98 -1.55 -21.19 20.02
N CYS A 99 -1.40 -21.90 21.15
CA CYS A 99 -2.36 -21.89 22.25
C CYS A 99 -3.77 -22.30 21.81
N ASN A 100 -3.89 -23.34 20.98
CA ASN A 100 -5.13 -23.84 20.39
C ASN A 100 -5.88 -22.83 19.50
N LYS A 101 -5.18 -21.86 18.95
CA LYS A 101 -5.64 -20.93 17.91
C LYS A 101 -5.04 -21.30 16.57
N SER A 102 -5.59 -20.72 15.51
CA SER A 102 -4.89 -20.72 14.24
C SER A 102 -3.67 -19.79 14.29
N GLU A 103 -2.68 -20.01 13.44
CA GLU A 103 -1.51 -19.11 13.32
C GLU A 103 -1.94 -17.67 13.10
N ARG A 104 -2.90 -17.45 12.21
CA ARG A 104 -3.46 -16.14 11.91
C ARG A 104 -4.10 -15.47 13.14
N GLU A 105 -4.95 -16.20 13.89
CA GLU A 105 -5.55 -15.68 15.12
C GLU A 105 -4.50 -15.35 16.18
N TYR A 106 -3.46 -16.17 16.28
CA TYR A 106 -2.35 -15.94 17.20
C TYR A 106 -1.59 -14.65 16.84
N ILE A 107 -1.22 -14.46 15.56
CA ILE A 107 -0.52 -13.26 15.09
C ILE A 107 -1.35 -11.99 15.39
N ILE A 108 -2.65 -12.01 15.05
CA ILE A 108 -3.57 -10.89 15.32
C ILE A 108 -3.66 -10.60 16.81
N GLN A 109 -3.70 -11.64 17.65
CA GLN A 109 -3.72 -11.45 19.09
C GLN A 109 -2.42 -10.82 19.61
N GLN A 110 -1.24 -11.29 19.15
CA GLN A 110 0.05 -10.70 19.53
C GLN A 110 0.15 -9.22 19.11
N PHE A 111 -0.41 -8.88 17.97
CA PHE A 111 -0.50 -7.49 17.52
C PHE A 111 -1.45 -6.67 18.42
N LYS A 112 -2.61 -7.21 18.75
CA LYS A 112 -3.60 -6.56 19.62
C LYS A 112 -3.05 -6.30 21.03
N THR A 113 -2.21 -7.19 21.55
CA THR A 113 -1.58 -7.05 22.87
C THR A 113 -0.31 -6.18 22.85
N GLY A 114 0.15 -5.73 21.67
CA GLY A 114 1.34 -4.90 21.50
C GLY A 114 2.66 -5.67 21.48
N ASN A 115 2.61 -7.01 21.51
CA ASN A 115 3.81 -7.85 21.37
C ASN A 115 4.41 -7.74 19.96
N TYR A 116 3.58 -7.51 18.94
CA TYR A 116 3.99 -7.05 17.63
C TYR A 116 3.57 -5.59 17.47
N GLN A 117 4.52 -4.71 17.19
CA GLN A 117 4.29 -3.29 16.96
C GLN A 117 3.73 -3.04 15.55
N ALA A 118 4.17 -3.86 14.58
CA ALA A 118 3.78 -3.73 13.19
C ALA A 118 3.39 -5.08 12.56
N LEU A 119 2.46 -5.03 11.61
CA LEU A 119 2.14 -6.13 10.70
C LEU A 119 2.46 -5.73 9.26
N ILE A 120 3.20 -6.59 8.55
CA ILE A 120 3.43 -6.46 7.10
C ILE A 120 2.34 -7.27 6.39
N ALA A 121 1.45 -6.59 5.68
CA ALA A 121 0.27 -7.18 5.05
C ALA A 121 0.41 -7.26 3.53
N ILE A 122 0.15 -8.46 2.96
CA ILE A 122 0.21 -8.72 1.52
C ILE A 122 -1.11 -9.33 1.10
N LYS A 123 -1.91 -8.62 0.30
CA LYS A 123 -3.19 -9.10 -0.28
C LYS A 123 -4.18 -9.81 0.68
N CYS A 124 -3.77 -10.06 1.93
CA CYS A 124 -4.50 -10.90 2.89
C CYS A 124 -5.73 -10.22 3.51
N LEU A 125 -5.86 -8.90 3.35
CA LEU A 125 -6.98 -8.16 3.92
C LEU A 125 -8.23 -8.15 3.01
N ASP A 126 -8.14 -8.75 1.83
CA ASP A 126 -9.29 -8.89 0.93
C ASP A 126 -10.29 -9.95 1.45
N GLU A 127 -9.87 -10.86 2.35
CA GLU A 127 -10.63 -12.01 2.84
C GLU A 127 -11.16 -11.88 4.28
N GLY A 128 -11.85 -10.81 4.61
CA GLY A 128 -12.62 -10.77 5.87
C GLY A 128 -11.83 -10.69 7.19
N ILE A 129 -10.52 -10.44 7.16
CA ILE A 129 -9.72 -10.28 8.37
C ILE A 129 -10.06 -8.95 9.04
N ASP A 130 -10.51 -9.02 10.28
CA ASP A 130 -10.79 -7.86 11.11
C ASP A 130 -9.59 -7.58 12.04
N ILE A 131 -9.02 -6.38 11.95
CA ILE A 131 -7.91 -5.93 12.81
C ILE A 131 -8.31 -4.60 13.47
N PRO A 132 -9.26 -4.61 14.41
CA PRO A 132 -9.81 -3.38 14.99
C PRO A 132 -8.76 -2.54 15.72
N SER A 133 -7.73 -3.21 16.27
CA SER A 133 -6.64 -2.55 17.00
C SER A 133 -5.70 -1.73 16.11
N ALA A 134 -5.73 -1.91 14.79
CA ALA A 134 -4.90 -1.12 13.89
C ALA A 134 -5.31 0.35 13.92
N SER A 135 -4.40 1.22 14.29
CA SER A 135 -4.63 2.68 14.36
C SER A 135 -3.82 3.45 13.32
N ARG A 136 -2.84 2.80 12.71
CA ARG A 136 -1.98 3.40 11.68
C ARG A 136 -1.83 2.46 10.50
N GLY A 137 -1.86 3.01 9.30
CA GLY A 137 -1.62 2.29 8.06
C GLY A 137 -0.61 2.99 7.18
N ILE A 138 0.35 2.26 6.63
CA ILE A 138 1.26 2.75 5.60
C ILE A 138 0.99 1.96 4.32
N LEU A 139 0.72 2.66 3.24
CA LEU A 139 0.47 2.08 1.93
C LEU A 139 1.72 2.24 1.05
N MET A 140 2.53 1.19 0.98
CA MET A 140 3.68 1.11 0.08
C MET A 140 3.27 0.66 -1.32
N ALA A 141 2.31 -0.27 -1.39
CA ALA A 141 1.78 -0.83 -2.63
C ALA A 141 0.32 -0.48 -2.78
N SER A 142 0.02 0.51 -3.60
CA SER A 142 -1.34 0.84 -3.99
C SER A 142 -1.80 -0.08 -5.13
N SER A 143 -3.01 -0.58 -5.01
CA SER A 143 -3.72 -1.25 -6.11
C SER A 143 -4.30 -0.18 -7.05
N THR A 144 -4.29 -0.46 -8.35
CA THR A 144 -5.03 0.35 -9.33
C THR A 144 -6.54 0.16 -9.21
N ASN A 145 -7.01 -0.76 -8.38
CA ASN A 145 -8.41 -1.01 -8.11
C ASN A 145 -8.87 -0.20 -6.89
N PRO A 146 -9.70 0.86 -7.08
CA PRO A 146 -10.18 1.68 -5.96
C PRO A 146 -10.94 0.88 -4.90
N ARG A 147 -11.66 -0.17 -5.28
CA ARG A 147 -12.43 -1.00 -4.34
C ARG A 147 -11.54 -1.76 -3.36
N GLU A 148 -10.45 -2.38 -3.83
CA GLU A 148 -9.49 -3.07 -2.96
C GLU A 148 -8.86 -2.10 -1.97
N TYR A 149 -8.57 -0.91 -2.44
CA TYR A 149 -7.99 0.15 -1.64
C TYR A 149 -8.94 0.61 -0.52
N VAL A 150 -10.18 0.96 -0.86
CA VAL A 150 -11.22 1.34 0.11
C VAL A 150 -11.47 0.23 1.13
N GLN A 151 -11.45 -1.04 0.71
CA GLN A 151 -11.59 -2.17 1.63
C GLN A 151 -10.43 -2.29 2.61
N ARG A 152 -9.19 -2.08 2.17
CA ARG A 152 -8.01 -2.09 3.05
C ARG A 152 -8.06 -0.98 4.09
N ILE A 153 -8.36 0.24 3.64
CA ILE A 153 -8.52 1.39 4.53
C ILE A 153 -9.66 1.15 5.52
N GLY A 154 -10.81 0.68 5.04
CA GLY A 154 -11.98 0.40 5.88
C GLY A 154 -11.70 -0.56 7.04
N ARG A 155 -10.63 -1.35 6.97
CA ARG A 155 -10.18 -2.22 8.07
C ARG A 155 -9.31 -1.51 9.09
N ILE A 156 -8.58 -0.48 8.68
CA ILE A 156 -7.78 0.36 9.57
C ILE A 156 -8.65 1.37 10.28
N ILE A 157 -9.61 1.97 9.57
CA ILE A 157 -10.48 3.04 10.11
C ILE A 157 -11.67 2.51 10.93
N ARG A 158 -11.85 1.18 11.06
CA ARG A 158 -12.92 0.64 11.92
C ARG A 158 -12.84 1.21 13.33
N GLN A 159 -14.00 1.57 13.84
CA GLN A 159 -14.12 2.06 15.20
C GLN A 159 -13.75 0.95 16.19
N ASP A 160 -12.96 1.30 17.19
CA ASP A 160 -12.67 0.50 18.36
C ASP A 160 -12.88 1.40 19.59
N THR A 161 -13.29 0.82 20.70
CA THR A 161 -13.60 1.56 21.95
C THR A 161 -12.47 2.44 22.45
N ASN A 162 -11.22 2.13 22.08
CA ASN A 162 -10.03 2.84 22.50
C ASN A 162 -9.39 3.68 21.39
N LYS A 163 -10.08 3.86 20.25
CA LYS A 163 -9.51 4.50 19.07
C LYS A 163 -10.39 5.65 18.59
N GLN A 164 -9.89 6.87 18.74
CA GLN A 164 -10.58 8.07 18.27
C GLN A 164 -10.30 8.35 16.78
N PHE A 165 -9.07 8.08 16.32
CA PHE A 165 -8.62 8.36 14.97
C PHE A 165 -7.82 7.18 14.39
N ALA A 166 -7.80 7.09 13.07
CA ALA A 166 -6.88 6.28 12.31
C ALA A 166 -5.98 7.19 11.45
N TYR A 167 -4.69 6.91 11.44
CA TYR A 167 -3.71 7.64 10.64
C TYR A 167 -3.34 6.82 9.41
N LEU A 168 -3.39 7.42 8.25
CA LEU A 168 -3.04 6.77 7.00
C LEU A 168 -1.93 7.55 6.30
N TYR A 169 -0.87 6.84 5.93
CA TYR A 169 0.25 7.33 5.15
C TYR A 169 0.22 6.63 3.79
N ASP A 170 -0.06 7.37 2.73
CA ASP A 170 -0.05 6.82 1.37
C ASP A 170 1.19 7.31 0.62
N ILE A 171 2.10 6.38 0.30
CA ILE A 171 3.35 6.69 -0.39
C ILE A 171 3.11 6.63 -1.89
N CYS A 172 2.96 7.79 -2.49
CA CYS A 172 2.74 7.96 -3.93
C CYS A 172 4.03 8.25 -4.66
N VAL A 173 4.09 7.88 -5.93
CA VAL A 173 5.19 8.22 -6.83
C VAL A 173 4.69 9.26 -7.81
N ASP A 174 5.39 10.39 -7.87
CA ASP A 174 5.17 11.38 -8.92
C ASP A 174 6.10 11.12 -10.11
N SER A 175 5.64 11.43 -11.32
CA SER A 175 6.48 11.37 -12.51
C SER A 175 7.29 12.63 -12.64
N ILE A 176 8.60 12.48 -12.90
CA ILE A 176 9.44 13.60 -13.32
C ILE A 176 9.01 13.98 -14.73
N ASP A 177 8.91 15.30 -15.02
CA ASP A 177 8.59 15.80 -16.35
C ASP A 177 9.55 15.21 -17.39
N GLY A 178 8.99 14.45 -18.32
CA GLY A 178 9.70 13.80 -19.42
C GLY A 178 9.32 14.40 -20.78
N ASP A 179 9.94 13.91 -21.86
CA ASP A 179 9.66 14.31 -23.24
C ASP A 179 8.16 14.29 -23.58
N GLU A 180 7.71 15.18 -24.47
CA GLU A 180 6.28 15.40 -24.81
C GLU A 180 5.51 14.12 -25.18
N GLU A 181 6.12 13.12 -25.79
CA GLU A 181 5.51 11.84 -26.13
C GLU A 181 5.29 10.93 -24.90
N CYS A 182 6.18 10.97 -23.92
CA CYS A 182 6.04 10.30 -22.62
C CYS A 182 4.90 10.88 -21.80
N ASN A 183 4.63 12.16 -21.97
CA ASN A 183 3.71 12.98 -21.21
C ASN A 183 2.28 12.46 -21.17
N THR A 184 1.78 11.83 -22.24
CA THR A 184 0.36 11.43 -22.33
C THR A 184 0.04 10.22 -21.44
N ILE A 185 0.95 9.24 -21.37
CA ILE A 185 0.73 8.01 -20.56
C ILE A 185 1.06 8.31 -19.09
N GLU A 186 2.08 9.11 -18.83
CA GLU A 186 2.46 9.56 -17.50
C GLU A 186 1.37 10.42 -16.88
N LYS A 187 0.78 11.34 -17.64
CA LYS A 187 -0.42 12.09 -17.22
C LYS A 187 -1.59 11.17 -16.85
N LYS A 188 -1.83 10.09 -17.59
CA LYS A 188 -2.89 9.13 -17.24
C LYS A 188 -2.61 8.40 -15.93
N ILE A 189 -1.37 8.05 -15.66
CA ILE A 189 -0.97 7.40 -14.40
C ILE A 189 -1.09 8.40 -13.26
N ARG A 190 -0.52 9.59 -13.41
CA ARG A 190 -0.63 10.69 -12.45
C ARG A 190 -2.08 10.99 -12.11
N ASN A 191 -2.94 11.12 -13.11
CA ASN A 191 -4.38 11.36 -12.91
C ASN A 191 -5.04 10.23 -12.09
N LYS A 192 -4.68 8.96 -12.31
CA LYS A 192 -5.22 7.84 -11.53
C LYS A 192 -4.76 7.89 -10.07
N GLU A 193 -3.49 8.19 -9.84
CA GLU A 193 -2.96 8.36 -8.48
C GLU A 193 -3.64 9.53 -7.78
N GLN A 194 -3.78 10.67 -8.47
CA GLN A 194 -4.47 11.85 -7.94
C GLN A 194 -5.93 11.59 -7.61
N LEU A 195 -6.67 10.87 -8.45
CA LEU A 195 -8.06 10.49 -8.16
C LEU A 195 -8.15 9.66 -6.87
N ARG A 196 -7.23 8.71 -6.69
CA ARG A 196 -7.15 7.92 -5.47
C ARG A 196 -6.83 8.79 -4.25
N MET A 197 -5.83 9.66 -4.37
CA MET A 197 -5.45 10.58 -3.29
C MET A 197 -6.61 11.50 -2.89
N LYS A 198 -7.36 12.03 -3.87
CA LYS A 198 -8.55 12.86 -3.63
C LYS A 198 -9.64 12.09 -2.89
N GLU A 199 -9.96 10.88 -3.32
CA GLU A 199 -10.98 10.04 -2.67
C GLU A 199 -10.65 9.77 -1.20
N ILE A 200 -9.37 9.60 -0.86
CA ILE A 200 -8.94 9.48 0.54
C ILE A 200 -9.07 10.79 1.27
N ALA A 201 -8.54 11.86 0.69
CA ALA A 201 -8.50 13.18 1.31
C ALA A 201 -9.90 13.69 1.62
N GLU A 202 -10.86 13.51 0.73
CA GLU A 202 -12.26 13.92 0.91
C GLU A 202 -12.92 13.29 2.15
N ASN A 203 -12.48 12.10 2.54
CA ASN A 203 -13.00 11.37 3.71
C ASN A 203 -12.12 11.56 4.97
N ALA A 204 -11.08 12.36 4.90
CA ALA A 204 -10.17 12.60 6.01
C ALA A 204 -10.62 13.81 6.85
N ILE A 205 -10.29 13.81 8.15
CA ILE A 205 -10.56 14.96 9.03
C ILE A 205 -9.77 16.19 8.59
N ASN A 206 -8.54 15.99 8.07
CA ASN A 206 -7.70 17.04 7.50
C ASN A 206 -7.91 17.21 5.98
N SER A 207 -9.14 17.05 5.50
CA SER A 207 -9.47 17.05 4.06
C SER A 207 -9.00 18.31 3.35
N VAL A 208 -9.15 19.49 3.95
CA VAL A 208 -8.75 20.77 3.36
C VAL A 208 -7.24 20.79 3.09
N ASP A 209 -6.43 20.55 4.12
CA ASP A 209 -4.96 20.54 4.00
C ASP A 209 -4.49 19.47 3.00
N ALA A 210 -5.11 18.28 3.06
CA ALA A 210 -4.75 17.18 2.18
C ALA A 210 -5.09 17.48 0.70
N LEU A 211 -6.23 18.11 0.43
CA LEU A 211 -6.63 18.51 -0.93
C LEU A 211 -5.77 19.65 -1.46
N GLU A 212 -5.41 20.63 -0.63
CA GLU A 212 -4.49 21.70 -1.01
C GLU A 212 -3.13 21.15 -1.44
N HIS A 213 -2.58 20.20 -0.68
CA HIS A 213 -1.33 19.52 -1.06
C HIS A 213 -1.45 18.78 -2.38
N ILE A 214 -2.56 18.08 -2.64
CA ILE A 214 -2.79 17.37 -3.92
C ILE A 214 -2.84 18.35 -5.10
N ILE A 215 -3.42 19.55 -4.91
CA ILE A 215 -3.52 20.58 -5.96
C ILE A 215 -2.13 21.15 -6.28
N GLN A 216 -1.24 21.28 -5.31
CA GLN A 216 0.13 21.78 -5.52
C GLN A 216 1.01 20.82 -6.35
N PHE A 217 0.62 19.56 -6.49
CA PHE A 217 1.27 18.59 -7.39
C PHE A 217 0.80 18.67 -8.87
N ASN A 218 0.09 19.72 -9.27
CA ASN A 218 -0.37 19.93 -10.65
C ASN A 218 0.59 20.86 -11.43
#